data_43d1f0a26b2f1ba8b2314aa32a96accb
#
_entry.id   43d1f0a26b2f1ba8b2314aa32a96accb
#
_cell.length_a   1.000
_cell.length_b   1.000
_cell.length_c   1.000
_cell.angle_alpha   90.00
_cell.angle_beta   90.00
_cell.angle_gamma   90.00
#
_symmetry.space_group_name_H-M   'P 1'
#
loop_
_entity.id
_entity.type
_entity.pdbx_description
1 polymer ?
#
loop_
_entity_poly.entity_id
_entity_poly.type
_entity_poly.pdbx_seq_one_letter_code
_entity_poly.pdbx_strand_id
1 'polypeptide(L)'
;LSFGYTVGLFQLESAGMRDALVNMKPNKFEDIIALVALYRPGPMANIPVYNKCKHGEKQPDYLHPKIKKILEPTYGVIIYQEQVMQIAQILSGFTAGEADILRKAMGKKKSAILEKQKEKFINGAVEKGITKETAIFIFRKIEPFAQYGFNKSHAAAYAMIAYQTAYLKTYYPNEFIAASMSNELSNTEKLSEFFEELKRLNIKVQRPCINKCFADFVPKENTLYYALAAIKNVGYEAVAQLVQEREKNGKFKSISD
;
A
#
# COMPACT_ATOMS: atom_id res chain seq x y z
N LEU A 1 4.73 6.52 -9.00
CA LEU A 1 3.43 5.93 -8.63
C LEU A 1 2.30 6.43 -9.53
N SER A 2 2.19 7.74 -9.74
CA SER A 2 1.12 8.36 -10.54
C SER A 2 1.09 7.95 -12.03
N PHE A 3 2.16 7.37 -12.54
CA PHE A 3 2.23 6.82 -13.91
C PHE A 3 1.94 5.31 -13.97
N GLY A 4 1.62 4.67 -12.85
CA GLY A 4 1.33 3.24 -12.81
C GLY A 4 2.55 2.32 -12.91
N TYR A 5 3.77 2.82 -12.67
CA TYR A 5 5.00 2.03 -12.73
C TYR A 5 5.22 1.23 -11.45
N THR A 6 4.35 0.25 -11.19
CA THR A 6 4.22 -0.42 -9.90
C THR A 6 4.68 -1.87 -9.86
N VAL A 7 5.25 -2.42 -10.94
CA VAL A 7 5.79 -3.78 -10.97
C VAL A 7 6.87 -3.94 -9.89
N GLY A 8 6.73 -4.97 -9.05
CA GLY A 8 7.61 -5.28 -7.94
C GLY A 8 7.41 -4.41 -6.69
N LEU A 9 6.50 -3.43 -6.69
CA LEU A 9 6.26 -2.59 -5.52
C LEU A 9 5.37 -3.29 -4.50
N PHE A 10 5.86 -3.37 -3.27
CA PHE A 10 5.10 -3.97 -2.16
C PHE A 10 3.71 -3.34 -2.03
N GLN A 11 2.67 -4.18 -1.97
CA GLN A 11 1.25 -3.80 -1.84
C GLN A 11 0.65 -2.99 -3.01
N LEU A 12 1.46 -2.53 -3.99
CA LEU A 12 1.02 -1.56 -5.00
C LEU A 12 1.01 -2.11 -6.42
N GLU A 13 1.38 -3.38 -6.62
CA GLU A 13 1.61 -3.93 -7.97
C GLU A 13 0.38 -4.50 -8.68
N SER A 14 -0.73 -4.79 -7.97
CA SER A 14 -1.93 -5.34 -8.62
C SER A 14 -2.55 -4.35 -9.63
N ALA A 15 -3.17 -4.86 -10.68
CA ALA A 15 -3.77 -4.04 -11.73
C ALA A 15 -4.75 -3.01 -11.16
N GLY A 16 -5.67 -3.41 -10.29
CA GLY A 16 -6.64 -2.49 -9.70
C GLY A 16 -6.02 -1.47 -8.73
N MET A 17 -4.95 -1.84 -8.01
CA MET A 17 -4.21 -0.89 -7.18
C MET A 17 -3.45 0.11 -8.05
N ARG A 18 -2.89 -0.33 -9.17
CA ARG A 18 -2.24 0.53 -10.18
C ARG A 18 -3.21 1.56 -10.72
N ASP A 19 -4.41 1.14 -11.11
CA ASP A 19 -5.46 2.04 -11.61
C ASP A 19 -5.87 3.05 -10.53
N ALA A 20 -6.01 2.61 -9.29
CA ALA A 20 -6.31 3.48 -8.17
C ALA A 20 -5.20 4.54 -7.94
N LEU A 21 -3.93 4.17 -8.05
CA LEU A 21 -2.78 5.09 -7.95
C LEU A 21 -2.75 6.12 -9.09
N VAL A 22 -2.98 5.67 -10.33
CA VAL A 22 -3.04 6.55 -11.51
C VAL A 22 -4.15 7.59 -11.36
N ASN A 23 -5.32 7.17 -10.89
CA ASN A 23 -6.45 8.07 -10.65
C ASN A 23 -6.26 8.98 -9.43
N MET A 24 -5.63 8.50 -8.37
CA MET A 24 -5.38 9.27 -7.16
C MET A 24 -4.27 10.31 -7.34
N LYS A 25 -3.27 10.02 -8.15
CA LYS A 25 -2.07 10.86 -8.36
C LYS A 25 -1.44 11.25 -7.02
N PRO A 26 -0.94 10.29 -6.24
CA PRO A 26 -0.40 10.58 -4.91
C PRO A 26 0.77 11.56 -5.01
N ASN A 27 0.74 12.59 -4.17
CA ASN A 27 1.77 13.62 -4.08
C ASN A 27 2.28 13.84 -2.65
N LYS A 28 1.75 13.10 -1.69
CA LYS A 28 2.19 13.07 -0.29
C LYS A 28 2.09 11.66 0.26
N PHE A 29 2.84 11.37 1.31
CA PHE A 29 2.88 10.03 1.92
C PHE A 29 1.53 9.59 2.48
N GLU A 30 0.74 10.53 3.00
CA GLU A 30 -0.60 10.30 3.51
C GLU A 30 -1.55 9.73 2.46
N ASP A 31 -1.36 10.03 1.19
CA ASP A 31 -2.17 9.46 0.10
C ASP A 31 -1.92 7.96 -0.04
N ILE A 32 -0.67 7.50 0.15
CA ILE A 32 -0.34 6.08 0.12
C ILE A 32 -0.97 5.38 1.33
N ILE A 33 -0.90 5.98 2.53
CA ILE A 33 -1.55 5.45 3.74
C ILE A 33 -3.06 5.32 3.52
N ALA A 34 -3.69 6.36 2.97
CA ALA A 34 -5.13 6.37 2.68
C ALA A 34 -5.49 5.28 1.66
N LEU A 35 -4.71 5.13 0.58
CA LEU A 35 -4.98 4.13 -0.44
C LEU A 35 -4.84 2.70 0.09
N VAL A 36 -3.79 2.41 0.86
CA VAL A 36 -3.61 1.10 1.52
C VAL A 36 -4.80 0.78 2.43
N ALA A 37 -5.36 1.78 3.11
CA ALA A 37 -6.52 1.59 3.97
C ALA A 37 -7.84 1.46 3.19
N LEU A 38 -7.98 2.14 2.04
CA LEU A 38 -9.21 2.17 1.25
C LEU A 38 -9.32 1.01 0.25
N TYR A 39 -8.19 0.53 -0.30
CA TYR A 39 -8.21 -0.46 -1.38
C TYR A 39 -8.53 -1.87 -0.85
N ARG A 40 -9.79 -2.11 -0.55
CA ARG A 40 -10.36 -3.39 -0.11
C ARG A 40 -11.88 -3.37 -0.26
N PRO A 41 -12.54 -4.52 -0.35
CA PRO A 41 -14.00 -4.60 -0.50
C PRO A 41 -14.74 -3.76 0.56
N GLY A 42 -15.69 -2.95 0.12
CA GLY A 42 -16.44 -1.99 0.93
C GLY A 42 -15.83 -0.58 0.87
N PRO A 43 -14.72 -0.29 1.58
CA PRO A 43 -14.15 1.06 1.62
C PRO A 43 -13.70 1.61 0.27
N MET A 44 -13.34 0.78 -0.69
CA MET A 44 -12.88 1.20 -2.02
C MET A 44 -13.92 2.04 -2.78
N ALA A 45 -15.21 1.92 -2.45
CA ALA A 45 -16.25 2.78 -3.01
C ALA A 45 -16.05 4.27 -2.68
N ASN A 46 -15.25 4.61 -1.66
CA ASN A 46 -14.92 5.97 -1.27
C ASN A 46 -13.73 6.57 -2.03
N ILE A 47 -12.94 5.76 -2.76
CA ILE A 47 -11.77 6.24 -3.52
C ILE A 47 -12.16 7.34 -4.53
N PRO A 48 -13.25 7.22 -5.31
CA PRO A 48 -13.64 8.29 -6.23
C PRO A 48 -13.97 9.61 -5.53
N VAL A 49 -14.59 9.58 -4.35
CA VAL A 49 -14.89 10.79 -3.56
C VAL A 49 -13.60 11.40 -3.04
N TYR A 50 -12.71 10.59 -2.47
CA TYR A 50 -11.38 11.02 -2.03
C TYR A 50 -10.63 11.73 -3.17
N ASN A 51 -10.56 11.12 -4.36
CA ASN A 51 -9.88 11.68 -5.52
C ASN A 51 -10.48 13.01 -5.96
N LYS A 52 -11.81 13.10 -6.11
CA LYS A 52 -12.49 14.35 -6.49
C LYS A 52 -12.23 15.48 -5.51
N CYS A 53 -12.26 15.19 -4.20
CA CYS A 53 -11.95 16.19 -3.19
C CYS A 53 -10.46 16.59 -3.19
N LYS A 54 -9.56 15.60 -3.33
CA LYS A 54 -8.12 15.84 -3.44
C LYS A 54 -7.76 16.73 -4.64
N HIS A 55 -8.42 16.52 -5.78
CA HIS A 55 -8.16 17.26 -7.02
C HIS A 55 -8.92 18.59 -7.11
N GLY A 56 -9.72 18.93 -6.10
CA GLY A 56 -10.49 20.17 -6.06
C GLY A 56 -11.76 20.16 -6.93
N GLU A 57 -12.13 19.00 -7.49
CA GLU A 57 -13.36 18.83 -8.29
C GLU A 57 -14.62 18.82 -7.43
N LYS A 58 -14.46 18.52 -6.13
CA LYS A 58 -15.54 18.53 -5.15
C LYS A 58 -15.05 19.15 -3.84
N GLN A 59 -15.89 19.98 -3.21
CA GLN A 59 -15.59 20.49 -1.87
C GLN A 59 -15.71 19.36 -0.85
N PRO A 60 -14.70 19.20 0.05
CA PRO A 60 -14.76 18.21 1.11
C PRO A 60 -15.90 18.53 2.10
N ASP A 61 -16.66 17.52 2.48
CA ASP A 61 -17.65 17.62 3.56
C ASP A 61 -17.01 17.17 4.88
N TYR A 62 -16.80 18.13 5.77
CA TYR A 62 -16.21 17.87 7.09
C TYR A 62 -17.24 17.56 8.16
N LEU A 63 -18.52 17.43 7.81
CA LEU A 63 -19.66 17.10 8.67
C LEU A 63 -19.96 18.16 9.77
N HIS A 64 -18.95 18.70 10.45
CA HIS A 64 -19.08 19.72 11.48
C HIS A 64 -17.74 20.48 11.68
N PRO A 65 -17.77 21.82 11.93
CA PRO A 65 -16.54 22.62 12.09
C PRO A 65 -15.58 22.11 13.17
N LYS A 66 -16.09 21.61 14.30
CA LYS A 66 -15.27 21.09 15.41
C LYS A 66 -14.41 19.87 15.04
N ILE A 67 -14.79 19.12 14.01
CA ILE A 67 -14.05 17.89 13.57
C ILE A 67 -13.35 18.07 12.22
N LYS A 68 -13.36 19.30 11.67
CA LYS A 68 -12.65 19.58 10.42
C LYS A 68 -11.20 19.11 10.47
N LYS A 69 -10.46 19.43 11.53
CA LYS A 69 -9.04 19.05 11.69
C LYS A 69 -8.79 17.53 11.66
N ILE A 70 -9.79 16.73 12.05
CA ILE A 70 -9.69 15.25 12.01
C ILE A 70 -9.85 14.74 10.57
N LEU A 71 -10.74 15.36 9.80
CA LEU A 71 -11.13 14.90 8.47
C LEU A 71 -10.38 15.60 7.34
N GLU A 72 -9.74 16.74 7.61
CA GLU A 72 -8.98 17.51 6.62
C GLU A 72 -7.84 16.70 5.96
N PRO A 73 -7.04 15.89 6.70
CA PRO A 73 -6.00 15.05 6.08
C PRO A 73 -6.51 14.00 5.09
N THR A 74 -7.79 13.65 5.19
CA THR A 74 -8.46 12.65 4.34
C THR A 74 -9.58 13.26 3.47
N TYR A 75 -9.53 14.58 3.27
CA TYR A 75 -10.47 15.33 2.41
C TYR A 75 -11.95 15.08 2.76
N GLY A 76 -12.28 14.97 4.05
CA GLY A 76 -13.64 14.73 4.55
C GLY A 76 -14.05 13.26 4.57
N VAL A 77 -13.27 12.35 3.99
CA VAL A 77 -13.57 10.92 3.99
C VAL A 77 -13.12 10.28 5.31
N ILE A 78 -14.02 9.59 5.98
CA ILE A 78 -13.67 8.78 7.15
C ILE A 78 -13.03 7.49 6.66
N ILE A 79 -11.78 7.25 7.05
CA ILE A 79 -10.97 6.09 6.61
C ILE A 79 -10.55 5.26 7.82
N TYR A 80 -10.12 5.93 8.90
CA TYR A 80 -9.44 5.31 10.03
C TYR A 80 -10.35 5.16 11.24
N GLN A 81 -10.15 4.05 11.97
CA GLN A 81 -10.81 3.83 13.27
C GLN A 81 -10.53 4.95 14.26
N GLU A 82 -9.32 5.48 14.24
CA GLU A 82 -8.88 6.60 15.06
C GLU A 82 -9.70 7.87 14.79
N GLN A 83 -10.11 8.12 13.56
CA GLN A 83 -10.99 9.25 13.25
C GLN A 83 -12.37 9.11 13.93
N VAL A 84 -12.95 7.91 13.90
CA VAL A 84 -14.24 7.63 14.58
C VAL A 84 -14.11 7.87 16.08
N MET A 85 -13.03 7.39 16.69
CA MET A 85 -12.77 7.59 18.12
C MET A 85 -12.60 9.07 18.46
N GLN A 86 -11.79 9.81 17.70
CA GLN A 86 -11.56 11.24 17.90
C GLN A 86 -12.84 12.07 17.70
N ILE A 87 -13.68 11.72 16.73
CA ILE A 87 -14.98 12.36 16.52
C ILE A 87 -15.85 12.20 17.77
N ALA A 88 -15.95 11.01 18.34
CA ALA A 88 -16.71 10.75 19.56
C ALA A 88 -16.17 11.54 20.77
N GLN A 89 -14.86 11.62 20.91
CA GLN A 89 -14.22 12.39 21.98
C GLN A 89 -14.49 13.90 21.84
N ILE A 90 -14.34 14.46 20.65
CA ILE A 90 -14.48 15.91 20.45
C ILE A 90 -15.94 16.33 20.51
N LEU A 91 -16.82 15.64 19.79
CA LEU A 91 -18.22 16.05 19.69
C LEU A 91 -19.04 15.70 20.94
N SER A 92 -18.76 14.55 21.57
CA SER A 92 -19.64 13.98 22.60
C SER A 92 -18.95 13.76 23.95
N GLY A 93 -17.66 14.14 24.07
CA GLY A 93 -16.94 14.09 25.34
C GLY A 93 -16.57 12.68 25.80
N PHE A 94 -16.53 11.72 24.90
CA PHE A 94 -16.09 10.37 25.23
C PHE A 94 -14.64 10.37 25.74
N THR A 95 -14.37 9.60 26.75
CA THR A 95 -13.00 9.25 27.12
C THR A 95 -12.39 8.32 26.05
N ALA A 96 -11.09 8.15 26.06
CA ALA A 96 -10.41 7.24 25.11
C ALA A 96 -10.95 5.80 25.24
N GLY A 97 -11.20 5.32 26.47
CA GLY A 97 -11.75 3.99 26.70
C GLY A 97 -13.18 3.83 26.16
N GLU A 98 -14.01 4.85 26.36
CA GLU A 98 -15.39 4.84 25.84
C GLU A 98 -15.44 4.89 24.32
N ALA A 99 -14.56 5.69 23.69
CA ALA A 99 -14.43 5.73 22.24
C ALA A 99 -13.97 4.37 21.66
N ASP A 100 -13.11 3.65 22.37
CA ASP A 100 -12.71 2.30 21.97
C ASP A 100 -13.87 1.27 22.15
N ILE A 101 -14.67 1.42 23.19
CA ILE A 101 -15.90 0.61 23.36
C ILE A 101 -16.87 0.85 22.20
N LEU A 102 -17.09 2.13 21.82
CA LEU A 102 -17.91 2.51 20.66
C LEU A 102 -17.38 1.85 19.38
N ARG A 103 -16.08 2.00 19.09
CA ARG A 103 -15.42 1.37 17.94
C ARG A 103 -15.62 -0.15 17.89
N LYS A 104 -15.42 -0.83 19.05
CA LYS A 104 -15.60 -2.28 19.17
C LYS A 104 -17.07 -2.70 19.01
N ALA A 105 -18.01 -1.92 19.53
CA ALA A 105 -19.44 -2.20 19.40
C ALA A 105 -19.91 -2.12 17.96
N MET A 106 -19.46 -1.09 17.24
CA MET A 106 -19.74 -0.89 15.82
C MET A 106 -19.18 -2.05 14.98
N GLY A 107 -17.92 -2.47 15.23
CA GLY A 107 -17.27 -3.55 14.47
C GLY A 107 -17.89 -4.94 14.67
N LYS A 108 -18.49 -5.22 15.85
CA LYS A 108 -19.05 -6.52 16.19
C LYS A 108 -20.56 -6.64 15.97
N LYS A 109 -21.23 -5.61 15.44
CA LYS A 109 -22.70 -5.56 15.24
C LYS A 109 -23.50 -5.92 16.51
N LYS A 110 -22.98 -5.63 17.69
CA LYS A 110 -23.66 -5.85 18.97
C LYS A 110 -24.74 -4.77 19.16
N SER A 111 -25.95 -5.03 18.66
CA SER A 111 -27.04 -4.04 18.58
C SER A 111 -27.35 -3.33 19.89
N ALA A 112 -27.47 -4.05 21.00
CA ALA A 112 -27.79 -3.46 22.31
C ALA A 112 -26.69 -2.51 22.84
N ILE A 113 -25.41 -2.89 22.67
CA ILE A 113 -24.29 -2.03 23.09
C ILE A 113 -24.20 -0.81 22.18
N LEU A 114 -24.42 -1.01 20.88
CA LEU A 114 -24.36 0.05 19.89
C LEU A 114 -25.44 1.12 20.13
N GLU A 115 -26.69 0.72 20.42
CA GLU A 115 -27.76 1.68 20.74
C GLU A 115 -27.45 2.47 22.00
N LYS A 116 -26.92 1.83 23.04
CA LYS A 116 -26.48 2.53 24.25
C LYS A 116 -25.36 3.55 23.97
N GLN A 117 -24.41 3.19 23.13
CA GLN A 117 -23.34 4.09 22.73
C GLN A 117 -23.85 5.26 21.85
N LYS A 118 -24.83 4.99 20.99
CA LYS A 118 -25.51 6.01 20.18
C LYS A 118 -26.23 7.03 21.02
N GLU A 119 -27.05 6.58 22.00
CA GLU A 119 -27.70 7.51 22.93
C GLU A 119 -26.69 8.36 23.67
N LYS A 120 -25.62 7.75 24.19
CA LYS A 120 -24.55 8.47 24.87
C LYS A 120 -23.88 9.50 23.95
N PHE A 121 -23.60 9.12 22.68
CA PHE A 121 -23.01 10.03 21.70
C PHE A 121 -23.92 11.24 21.45
N ILE A 122 -25.21 11.00 21.24
CA ILE A 122 -26.19 12.06 20.97
C ILE A 122 -26.31 13.01 22.17
N ASN A 123 -26.48 12.47 23.38
CA ASN A 123 -26.65 13.25 24.59
C ASN A 123 -25.39 14.09 24.88
N GLY A 124 -24.20 13.50 24.82
CA GLY A 124 -22.95 14.22 25.01
C GLY A 124 -22.69 15.29 23.95
N ALA A 125 -23.14 15.09 22.70
CA ALA A 125 -23.07 16.11 21.66
C ALA A 125 -24.00 17.28 21.94
N VAL A 126 -25.23 17.02 22.42
CA VAL A 126 -26.20 18.05 22.80
C VAL A 126 -25.68 18.88 24.00
N GLU A 127 -25.11 18.25 25.02
CA GLU A 127 -24.45 18.92 26.13
C GLU A 127 -23.32 19.87 25.69
N LYS A 128 -22.66 19.55 24.58
CA LYS A 128 -21.62 20.39 23.97
C LYS A 128 -22.14 21.42 22.94
N GLY A 129 -23.45 21.63 22.90
CA GLY A 129 -24.12 22.64 22.09
C GLY A 129 -24.30 22.26 20.61
N ILE A 130 -24.30 20.98 20.31
CA ILE A 130 -24.62 20.48 18.97
C ILE A 130 -26.09 20.06 18.93
N THR A 131 -26.84 20.44 17.88
CA THR A 131 -28.24 20.05 17.79
C THR A 131 -28.40 18.54 17.72
N LYS A 132 -29.51 18.03 18.25
CA LYS A 132 -29.80 16.59 18.26
C LYS A 132 -29.83 16.01 16.86
N GLU A 133 -30.38 16.74 15.89
CA GLU A 133 -30.47 16.36 14.48
C GLU A 133 -29.07 16.20 13.87
N THR A 134 -28.18 17.16 14.12
CA THR A 134 -26.80 17.12 13.66
C THR A 134 -26.04 15.94 14.29
N ALA A 135 -26.22 15.70 15.59
CA ALA A 135 -25.59 14.58 16.27
C ALA A 135 -26.05 13.23 15.71
N ILE A 136 -27.35 13.06 15.44
CA ILE A 136 -27.90 11.86 14.80
C ILE A 136 -27.34 11.69 13.37
N PHE A 137 -27.29 12.77 12.59
CA PHE A 137 -26.75 12.76 11.24
C PHE A 137 -25.29 12.30 11.24
N ILE A 138 -24.45 12.90 12.10
CA ILE A 138 -23.03 12.53 12.20
C ILE A 138 -22.89 11.08 12.65
N PHE A 139 -23.65 10.63 13.65
CA PHE A 139 -23.59 9.23 14.10
C PHE A 139 -23.89 8.25 12.97
N ARG A 140 -24.94 8.51 12.18
CA ARG A 140 -25.27 7.70 10.99
C ARG A 140 -24.16 7.69 9.94
N LYS A 141 -23.39 8.78 9.83
CA LYS A 141 -22.24 8.86 8.91
C LYS A 141 -21.03 8.07 9.39
N ILE A 142 -20.75 8.05 10.70
CA ILE A 142 -19.60 7.32 11.25
C ILE A 142 -19.87 5.81 11.45
N GLU A 143 -21.12 5.42 11.65
CA GLU A 143 -21.51 4.04 11.95
C GLU A 143 -21.02 3.02 10.91
N PRO A 144 -21.20 3.22 9.59
CA PRO A 144 -20.68 2.29 8.59
C PRO A 144 -19.15 2.17 8.61
N PHE A 145 -18.47 3.29 8.84
CA PHE A 145 -16.99 3.33 8.83
C PHE A 145 -16.36 2.69 10.07
N ALA A 146 -17.07 2.58 11.15
CA ALA A 146 -16.58 1.85 12.31
C ALA A 146 -16.52 0.33 12.07
N GLN A 147 -17.33 -0.21 11.13
CA GLN A 147 -17.20 -1.59 10.66
C GLN A 147 -16.04 -1.76 9.67
N TYR A 148 -15.81 -0.74 8.83
CA TYR A 148 -14.84 -0.77 7.75
C TYR A 148 -13.59 0.09 8.02
N GLY A 149 -13.57 0.85 9.13
CA GLY A 149 -12.43 1.69 9.51
C GLY A 149 -11.16 0.85 9.64
N PHE A 150 -10.08 1.37 9.07
CA PHE A 150 -8.77 0.72 9.13
C PHE A 150 -7.94 1.27 10.28
N ASN A 151 -7.09 0.46 10.88
CA ASN A 151 -6.11 0.95 11.84
C ASN A 151 -5.07 1.79 11.10
N LYS A 152 -4.95 3.08 11.46
CA LYS A 152 -4.04 4.00 10.78
C LYS A 152 -2.58 3.60 10.94
N SER A 153 -2.18 3.12 12.11
CA SER A 153 -0.81 2.71 12.39
C SER A 153 -0.40 1.51 11.52
N HIS A 154 -1.30 0.55 11.34
CA HIS A 154 -1.07 -0.58 10.44
C HIS A 154 -0.94 -0.10 8.98
N ALA A 155 -1.86 0.76 8.50
CA ALA A 155 -1.77 1.32 7.16
C ALA A 155 -0.47 2.11 6.94
N ALA A 156 -0.03 2.88 7.93
CA ALA A 156 1.20 3.66 7.85
C ALA A 156 2.45 2.76 7.77
N ALA A 157 2.50 1.67 8.54
CA ALA A 157 3.61 0.73 8.48
C ALA A 157 3.74 0.07 7.09
N TYR A 158 2.63 -0.39 6.52
CA TYR A 158 2.60 -0.98 5.18
C TYR A 158 2.88 0.05 4.08
N ALA A 159 2.34 1.25 4.21
CA ALA A 159 2.63 2.35 3.30
C ALA A 159 4.11 2.76 3.32
N MET A 160 4.78 2.65 4.48
CA MET A 160 6.22 2.93 4.59
C MET A 160 7.03 1.92 3.78
N ILE A 161 6.74 0.63 3.88
CA ILE A 161 7.41 -0.41 3.07
C ILE A 161 7.12 -0.19 1.59
N ALA A 162 5.87 0.11 1.23
CA ALA A 162 5.49 0.43 -0.14
C ALA A 162 6.27 1.63 -0.68
N TYR A 163 6.41 2.69 0.12
CA TYR A 163 7.19 3.87 -0.22
C TYR A 163 8.68 3.54 -0.38
N GLN A 164 9.26 2.74 0.52
CA GLN A 164 10.66 2.32 0.44
C GLN A 164 10.92 1.51 -0.84
N THR A 165 10.05 0.58 -1.21
CA THR A 165 10.19 -0.16 -2.47
C THR A 165 10.07 0.75 -3.69
N ALA A 166 9.17 1.74 -3.66
CA ALA A 166 9.04 2.73 -4.72
C ALA A 166 10.27 3.65 -4.82
N TYR A 167 10.84 4.04 -3.68
CA TYR A 167 12.08 4.82 -3.60
C TYR A 167 13.25 4.05 -4.22
N LEU A 168 13.47 2.81 -3.79
CA LEU A 168 14.54 1.95 -4.29
C LEU A 168 14.40 1.74 -5.82
N LYS A 169 13.20 1.43 -6.29
CA LYS A 169 12.95 1.28 -7.73
C LYS A 169 13.22 2.57 -8.53
N THR A 170 12.97 3.72 -7.93
CA THR A 170 13.16 5.01 -8.61
C THR A 170 14.63 5.41 -8.72
N TYR A 171 15.39 5.22 -7.65
CA TYR A 171 16.78 5.68 -7.57
C TYR A 171 17.81 4.60 -7.85
N TYR A 172 17.45 3.33 -7.66
CA TYR A 172 18.29 2.15 -7.86
C TYR A 172 17.56 1.06 -8.65
N PRO A 173 17.05 1.37 -9.87
CA PRO A 173 16.18 0.47 -10.61
C PRO A 173 16.86 -0.86 -10.96
N ASN A 174 18.14 -0.86 -11.31
CA ASN A 174 18.85 -2.06 -11.68
C ASN A 174 18.99 -3.03 -10.50
N GLU A 175 19.40 -2.52 -9.37
CA GLU A 175 19.58 -3.29 -8.12
C GLU A 175 18.25 -3.80 -7.60
N PHE A 176 17.22 -2.93 -7.61
CA PHE A 176 15.88 -3.28 -7.15
C PHE A 176 15.27 -4.40 -7.99
N ILE A 177 15.33 -4.30 -9.32
CA ILE A 177 14.78 -5.31 -10.22
C ILE A 177 15.61 -6.60 -10.11
N ALA A 178 16.94 -6.53 -10.07
CA ALA A 178 17.80 -7.70 -9.89
C ALA A 178 17.45 -8.49 -8.63
N ALA A 179 17.36 -7.79 -7.49
CA ALA A 179 16.99 -8.40 -6.21
C ALA A 179 15.58 -9.00 -6.24
N SER A 180 14.61 -8.29 -6.85
CA SER A 180 13.24 -8.79 -6.98
C SER A 180 13.18 -10.04 -7.84
N MET A 181 13.86 -10.07 -8.98
CA MET A 181 13.93 -11.23 -9.88
C MET A 181 14.65 -12.42 -9.24
N SER A 182 15.69 -12.17 -8.44
CA SER A 182 16.42 -13.24 -7.73
C SER A 182 15.57 -13.93 -6.66
N ASN A 183 14.56 -13.24 -6.11
CA ASN A 183 13.59 -13.88 -5.21
C ASN A 183 12.51 -14.69 -5.95
N GLU A 184 12.42 -14.58 -7.28
CA GLU A 184 11.39 -15.20 -8.12
C GLU A 184 11.98 -16.17 -9.16
N LEU A 185 13.17 -16.76 -8.92
CA LEU A 185 13.91 -17.58 -9.89
C LEU A 185 13.08 -18.71 -10.53
N SER A 186 12.16 -19.30 -9.79
CA SER A 186 11.29 -20.38 -10.26
C SER A 186 9.95 -19.91 -10.86
N ASN A 187 9.63 -18.61 -10.76
CA ASN A 187 8.35 -18.06 -11.18
C ASN A 187 8.46 -17.38 -12.55
N THR A 188 8.29 -18.16 -13.60
CA THR A 188 8.46 -17.70 -14.99
C THR A 188 7.49 -16.58 -15.37
N GLU A 189 6.26 -16.54 -14.80
CA GLU A 189 5.29 -15.48 -15.06
C GLU A 189 5.77 -14.16 -14.49
N LYS A 190 6.21 -14.15 -13.23
CA LYS A 190 6.79 -12.97 -12.60
C LYS A 190 8.07 -12.50 -13.29
N LEU A 191 8.95 -13.41 -13.65
CA LEU A 191 10.15 -13.06 -14.41
C LEU A 191 9.79 -12.39 -15.73
N SER A 192 8.76 -12.87 -16.44
CA SER A 192 8.27 -12.24 -17.68
C SER A 192 7.80 -10.80 -17.46
N GLU A 193 7.02 -10.55 -16.38
CA GLU A 193 6.60 -9.18 -16.00
C GLU A 193 7.81 -8.27 -15.76
N PHE A 194 8.83 -8.76 -15.05
CA PHE A 194 10.05 -8.00 -14.81
C PHE A 194 10.86 -7.75 -16.08
N PHE A 195 10.89 -8.68 -17.03
CA PHE A 195 11.56 -8.45 -18.31
C PHE A 195 10.89 -7.35 -19.13
N GLU A 196 9.57 -7.27 -19.14
CA GLU A 196 8.86 -6.15 -19.78
C GLU A 196 9.17 -4.82 -19.06
N GLU A 197 9.26 -4.85 -17.73
CA GLU A 197 9.64 -3.67 -16.95
C GLU A 197 11.08 -3.21 -17.23
N LEU A 198 12.04 -4.14 -17.40
CA LEU A 198 13.42 -3.82 -17.79
C LEU A 198 13.47 -3.13 -19.15
N LYS A 199 12.69 -3.61 -20.13
CA LYS A 199 12.57 -2.95 -21.45
C LYS A 199 12.05 -1.52 -21.31
N ARG A 200 11.00 -1.31 -20.51
CA ARG A 200 10.43 0.01 -20.25
C ARG A 200 11.44 0.97 -19.59
N LEU A 201 12.30 0.45 -18.72
CA LEU A 201 13.34 1.20 -18.04
C LEU A 201 14.62 1.38 -18.88
N ASN A 202 14.67 0.83 -20.11
CA ASN A 202 15.85 0.81 -20.98
C ASN A 202 17.09 0.15 -20.32
N ILE A 203 16.86 -0.85 -19.46
CA ILE A 203 17.93 -1.64 -18.84
C ILE A 203 18.28 -2.80 -19.77
N LYS A 204 19.54 -2.93 -20.15
CA LYS A 204 20.02 -4.02 -20.99
C LYS A 204 20.04 -5.33 -20.22
N VAL A 205 19.73 -6.42 -20.91
CA VAL A 205 19.82 -7.78 -20.32
C VAL A 205 20.92 -8.56 -21.03
N GLN A 206 21.92 -9.00 -20.28
CA GLN A 206 22.94 -9.94 -20.76
C GLN A 206 22.29 -11.32 -20.83
N ARG A 207 22.24 -11.91 -22.03
CA ARG A 207 21.76 -13.28 -22.24
C ARG A 207 22.55 -14.30 -21.40
N PRO A 208 21.95 -15.44 -21.03
CA PRO A 208 22.65 -16.50 -20.31
C PRO A 208 24.01 -16.82 -20.93
N CYS A 209 25.06 -16.75 -20.13
CA CYS A 209 26.42 -17.05 -20.55
C CYS A 209 27.23 -17.50 -19.35
N ILE A 210 27.77 -18.72 -19.39
CA ILE A 210 28.53 -19.32 -18.30
C ILE A 210 29.75 -18.49 -17.92
N ASN A 211 30.33 -17.78 -18.86
CA ASN A 211 31.52 -16.96 -18.66
C ASN A 211 31.23 -15.54 -18.19
N LYS A 212 29.94 -15.13 -18.09
CA LYS A 212 29.55 -13.74 -17.72
C LYS A 212 28.51 -13.69 -16.61
N CYS A 213 27.59 -14.65 -16.58
CA CYS A 213 26.45 -14.66 -15.69
C CYS A 213 26.73 -15.34 -14.36
N PHE A 214 25.81 -15.25 -13.41
CA PHE A 214 25.93 -15.72 -12.03
C PHE A 214 24.73 -16.62 -11.70
N ALA A 215 24.69 -17.17 -10.49
CA ALA A 215 23.53 -17.94 -10.03
C ALA A 215 22.30 -17.04 -9.95
N ASP A 216 22.45 -15.86 -9.36
CA ASP A 216 21.40 -14.84 -9.24
C ASP A 216 21.46 -13.81 -10.37
N PHE A 217 20.41 -12.97 -10.48
CA PHE A 217 20.44 -11.76 -11.30
C PHE A 217 21.38 -10.73 -10.71
N VAL A 218 22.38 -10.31 -11.47
CA VAL A 218 23.40 -9.37 -10.99
C VAL A 218 23.38 -8.11 -11.84
N PRO A 219 23.17 -6.93 -11.24
CA PRO A 219 23.26 -5.65 -11.93
C PRO A 219 24.72 -5.23 -12.01
N LYS A 220 25.16 -4.79 -13.21
CA LYS A 220 26.45 -4.12 -13.39
C LYS A 220 26.26 -2.95 -14.37
N GLU A 221 26.50 -1.75 -13.91
CA GLU A 221 26.22 -0.51 -14.68
C GLU A 221 24.75 -0.49 -15.15
N ASN A 222 24.48 -0.30 -16.44
CA ASN A 222 23.13 -0.34 -17.01
C ASN A 222 22.77 -1.70 -17.64
N THR A 223 23.32 -2.79 -17.11
CA THR A 223 23.09 -4.15 -17.64
C THR A 223 22.74 -5.12 -16.52
N LEU A 224 21.64 -5.83 -16.67
CA LEU A 224 21.28 -6.94 -15.81
C LEU A 224 21.82 -8.25 -16.39
N TYR A 225 22.70 -8.93 -15.64
CA TYR A 225 23.21 -10.26 -16.00
C TYR A 225 22.20 -11.31 -15.57
N TYR A 226 21.85 -12.18 -16.52
CA TYR A 226 20.83 -13.21 -16.31
C TYR A 226 21.24 -14.22 -15.23
N ALA A 227 20.31 -14.59 -14.36
CA ALA A 227 20.51 -15.63 -13.36
C ALA A 227 20.54 -17.01 -14.03
N LEU A 228 21.66 -17.71 -14.02
CA LEU A 228 21.74 -19.06 -14.58
C LEU A 228 20.86 -20.06 -13.84
N ALA A 229 20.61 -19.85 -12.55
CA ALA A 229 19.69 -20.67 -11.76
C ALA A 229 18.20 -20.45 -12.11
N ALA A 230 17.85 -19.41 -12.85
CA ALA A 230 16.49 -19.21 -13.38
C ALA A 230 16.23 -20.04 -14.65
N ILE A 231 17.23 -20.71 -15.20
CA ILE A 231 17.06 -21.63 -16.34
C ILE A 231 16.38 -22.91 -15.84
N LYS A 232 15.30 -23.29 -16.50
CA LYS A 232 14.51 -24.45 -16.12
C LYS A 232 15.40 -25.71 -16.02
N ASN A 233 15.26 -26.47 -14.95
CA ASN A 233 16.02 -27.69 -14.64
C ASN A 233 17.52 -27.49 -14.36
N VAL A 234 17.94 -26.24 -14.08
CA VAL A 234 19.30 -25.95 -13.64
C VAL A 234 19.27 -25.70 -12.13
N GLY A 235 20.05 -26.45 -11.38
CA GLY A 235 20.12 -26.32 -9.91
C GLY A 235 20.99 -25.14 -9.48
N TYR A 236 20.54 -24.40 -8.47
CA TYR A 236 21.25 -23.25 -7.93
C TYR A 236 22.67 -23.58 -7.47
N GLU A 237 22.83 -24.65 -6.69
CA GLU A 237 24.14 -25.09 -6.15
C GLU A 237 25.14 -25.47 -7.26
N ALA A 238 24.67 -26.15 -8.32
CA ALA A 238 25.51 -26.49 -9.44
C ALA A 238 26.04 -25.23 -10.16
N VAL A 239 25.17 -24.24 -10.35
CA VAL A 239 25.59 -22.97 -10.95
C VAL A 239 26.54 -22.22 -10.04
N ALA A 240 26.29 -22.20 -8.74
CA ALA A 240 27.17 -21.52 -7.77
C ALA A 240 28.58 -22.11 -7.80
N GLN A 241 28.70 -23.45 -7.91
CA GLN A 241 29.99 -24.14 -8.09
C GLN A 241 30.67 -23.77 -9.41
N LEU A 242 29.93 -23.73 -10.51
CA LEU A 242 30.47 -23.29 -11.80
C LEU A 242 30.99 -21.86 -11.78
N VAL A 243 30.30 -20.97 -11.09
CA VAL A 243 30.73 -19.58 -10.92
C VAL A 243 32.02 -19.52 -10.10
N GLN A 244 32.07 -20.24 -8.99
CA GLN A 244 33.30 -20.35 -8.16
C GLN A 244 34.49 -20.87 -8.93
N GLU A 245 34.30 -21.95 -9.71
CA GLU A 245 35.32 -22.52 -10.55
C GLU A 245 35.86 -21.52 -11.58
N ARG A 246 34.96 -20.81 -12.25
CA ARG A 246 35.32 -19.73 -13.18
C ARG A 246 36.09 -18.59 -12.50
N GLU A 247 35.70 -18.19 -11.29
CA GLU A 247 36.41 -17.13 -10.55
C GLU A 247 37.81 -17.55 -10.11
N LYS A 248 37.99 -18.83 -9.80
CA LYS A 248 39.26 -19.40 -9.35
C LYS A 248 40.22 -19.68 -10.51
N ASN A 249 39.72 -20.33 -11.58
CA ASN A 249 40.54 -20.88 -12.63
C ASN A 249 40.39 -20.14 -13.98
N GLY A 250 39.53 -19.14 -14.05
CA GLY A 250 39.33 -18.36 -15.26
C GLY A 250 38.16 -18.86 -16.12
N LYS A 251 38.02 -18.27 -17.28
CA LYS A 251 36.90 -18.54 -18.20
C LYS A 251 36.97 -19.94 -18.77
N PHE A 252 35.85 -20.62 -18.87
CA PHE A 252 35.70 -21.86 -19.62
C PHE A 252 35.97 -21.64 -21.12
N LYS A 253 36.76 -22.50 -21.73
CA LYS A 253 37.15 -22.41 -23.14
C LYS A 253 36.40 -23.41 -23.99
N SER A 254 35.97 -24.54 -23.38
CA SER A 254 35.25 -25.63 -24.02
C SER A 254 34.19 -26.23 -23.09
N ILE A 255 33.40 -27.15 -23.62
CA ILE A 255 32.43 -27.94 -22.84
C ILE A 255 33.15 -28.95 -21.93
N SER A 256 34.38 -29.26 -22.24
CA SER A 256 35.18 -30.26 -21.51
C SER A 256 35.91 -29.66 -20.29
N ASP A 257 35.91 -28.36 -20.15
CA ASP A 257 36.49 -27.68 -18.99
C ASP A 257 35.54 -27.78 -17.80
#